data_e8121589972b0b12122b4b6f3a0e4ca0
#
_entry.id   e8121589972b0b12122b4b6f3a0e4ca0
#
_cell.length_a   1.000
_cell.length_b   1.000
_cell.length_c   1.000
_cell.angle_alpha   90.00
_cell.angle_beta   90.00
_cell.angle_gamma   90.00
#
_symmetry.space_group_name_H-M   'P 1'
#
loop_
_entity.id
_entity.type
_entity.pdbx_description
1 polymer ?
#
loop_
_entity_poly.entity_id
_entity_poly.type
_entity_poly.pdbx_seq_one_letter_code
_entity_poly.pdbx_strand_id
1 'polypeptide(L)'
;VLLLGDPGTAKSQLLKFAEKVAPIAVYTSGKGSSAAGLTASVQRDANSREFFLEGGAMVLADGGVVCIDEFDKMRDEDRVAIHEAMEQQTISIAKAGITTVLNCRTSVLAAANPVWGRYDDLKSPGENIDFQTTILSRFDMIFIVKDEHNESRDRTIAKHVLGIHMHGSTDQTDAEGEIDLQRMKRYIAYCRARCAPVLTNTAAEKLSSHFVAIRKQVAQMEHDHDERSAIAITVRQLEAIIRMSESIAKVTLSPYA
;
A
#
# COMPACT_ATOMS: atom_id res chain seq x y z
N VAL A 1 1.18 -0.29 2.50
CA VAL A 1 0.39 -1.52 2.68
C VAL A 1 0.52 -2.39 1.44
N LEU A 2 0.78 -3.69 1.62
CA LEU A 2 0.85 -4.67 0.54
C LEU A 2 -0.30 -5.69 0.69
N LEU A 3 -1.07 -5.87 -0.38
CA LEU A 3 -2.07 -6.94 -0.50
C LEU A 3 -1.46 -8.06 -1.35
N LEU A 4 -1.13 -9.16 -0.71
CA LEU A 4 -0.62 -10.35 -1.37
C LEU A 4 -1.69 -11.43 -1.38
N GLY A 5 -1.94 -12.05 -2.50
CA GLY A 5 -2.93 -13.13 -2.47
C GLY A 5 -3.27 -13.72 -3.82
N ASP A 6 -4.15 -14.72 -3.76
CA ASP A 6 -4.56 -15.51 -4.91
C ASP A 6 -5.24 -14.65 -5.99
N PRO A 7 -5.14 -15.01 -7.26
CA PRO A 7 -5.86 -14.33 -8.33
C PRO A 7 -7.38 -14.47 -8.12
N GLY A 8 -8.14 -13.45 -8.48
CA GLY A 8 -9.60 -13.46 -8.34
C GLY A 8 -10.14 -13.00 -6.97
N THR A 9 -9.29 -12.70 -5.98
CA THR A 9 -9.69 -12.22 -4.65
C THR A 9 -10.03 -10.72 -4.57
N ALA A 10 -10.35 -10.09 -5.69
CA ALA A 10 -10.78 -8.69 -5.82
C ALA A 10 -9.77 -7.63 -5.30
N LYS A 11 -8.47 -7.93 -5.23
CA LYS A 11 -7.43 -6.96 -4.80
C LYS A 11 -7.47 -5.67 -5.62
N SER A 12 -7.52 -5.76 -6.94
CA SER A 12 -7.59 -4.60 -7.83
C SER A 12 -8.84 -3.73 -7.59
N GLN A 13 -9.96 -4.35 -7.19
CA GLN A 13 -11.17 -3.60 -6.85
C GLN A 13 -11.02 -2.83 -5.53
N LEU A 14 -10.32 -3.40 -4.56
CA LEU A 14 -9.98 -2.71 -3.32
C LEU A 14 -9.08 -1.49 -3.58
N LEU A 15 -8.09 -1.62 -4.48
CA LEU A 15 -7.24 -0.51 -4.88
C LEU A 15 -8.04 0.61 -5.56
N LYS A 16 -8.93 0.26 -6.50
CA LYS A 16 -9.81 1.21 -7.18
C LYS A 16 -10.79 1.88 -6.22
N PHE A 17 -11.26 1.16 -5.20
CA PHE A 17 -12.09 1.75 -4.17
C PHE A 17 -11.29 2.76 -3.32
N ALA A 18 -10.07 2.41 -2.92
CA ALA A 18 -9.20 3.31 -2.18
C ALA A 18 -8.88 4.59 -2.97
N GLU A 19 -8.64 4.48 -4.28
CA GLU A 19 -8.46 5.63 -5.19
C GLU A 19 -9.69 6.56 -5.17
N LYS A 20 -10.90 5.99 -5.24
CA LYS A 20 -12.15 6.77 -5.24
C LYS A 20 -12.41 7.49 -3.92
N VAL A 21 -12.06 6.85 -2.80
CA VAL A 21 -12.32 7.37 -1.44
C VAL A 21 -11.27 8.39 -1.00
N ALA A 22 -10.01 8.20 -1.35
CA ALA A 22 -8.96 9.10 -0.93
C ALA A 22 -9.11 10.50 -1.58
N PRO A 23 -8.85 11.57 -0.82
CA PRO A 23 -8.91 12.95 -1.35
C PRO A 23 -7.93 13.18 -2.51
N ILE A 24 -6.72 12.67 -2.38
CA ILE A 24 -5.66 12.67 -3.40
C ILE A 24 -5.22 11.23 -3.59
N ALA A 25 -5.42 10.67 -4.77
CA ALA A 25 -4.97 9.33 -5.10
C ALA A 25 -4.67 9.19 -6.58
N VAL A 26 -3.73 8.32 -6.90
CA VAL A 26 -3.39 7.94 -8.26
C VAL A 26 -3.33 6.41 -8.34
N TYR A 27 -4.03 5.84 -9.31
CA TYR A 27 -3.99 4.41 -9.60
C TYR A 27 -3.06 4.14 -10.78
N THR A 28 -2.20 3.14 -10.65
CA THR A 28 -1.28 2.72 -11.70
C THR A 28 -1.11 1.20 -11.70
N SER A 29 -0.74 0.64 -12.84
CA SER A 29 -0.39 -0.79 -12.95
C SER A 29 1.12 -0.94 -13.05
N GLY A 30 1.69 -1.86 -12.27
CA GLY A 30 3.13 -2.15 -12.28
C GLY A 30 3.65 -2.59 -13.65
N LYS A 31 2.85 -3.32 -14.42
CA LYS A 31 3.23 -3.77 -15.76
C LYS A 31 3.23 -2.64 -16.80
N GLY A 32 2.31 -1.68 -16.66
CA GLY A 32 2.12 -0.59 -17.64
C GLY A 32 2.93 0.66 -17.35
N SER A 33 3.54 0.76 -16.19
CA SER A 33 4.23 1.95 -15.73
C SER A 33 5.75 1.77 -15.83
N SER A 34 6.43 2.74 -16.43
CA SER A 34 7.88 2.82 -16.39
C SER A 34 8.35 3.57 -15.14
N ALA A 35 9.63 3.44 -14.77
CA ALA A 35 10.22 4.24 -13.68
C ALA A 35 9.93 5.74 -13.84
N ALA A 36 10.03 6.24 -15.05
CA ALA A 36 9.73 7.63 -15.38
C ALA A 36 8.25 8.00 -15.18
N GLY A 37 7.32 7.11 -15.53
CA GLY A 37 5.88 7.32 -15.31
C GLY A 37 5.48 7.24 -13.83
N LEU A 38 6.25 6.50 -13.02
CA LEU A 38 6.03 6.44 -11.57
C LEU A 38 6.67 7.60 -10.83
N THR A 39 7.87 8.01 -11.22
CA THR A 39 8.64 9.04 -10.52
C THR A 39 8.54 10.39 -11.22
N ALA A 40 9.35 10.63 -12.23
CA ALA A 40 9.25 11.79 -13.10
C ALA A 40 10.06 11.57 -14.40
N SER A 41 9.60 12.20 -15.45
CA SER A 41 10.28 12.21 -16.75
C SER A 41 10.75 13.61 -17.14
N VAL A 42 11.88 13.66 -17.83
CA VAL A 42 12.36 14.87 -18.48
C VAL A 42 12.01 14.74 -19.96
N GLN A 43 11.15 15.61 -20.44
CA GLN A 43 10.72 15.65 -21.83
C GLN A 43 11.25 16.92 -22.52
N ARG A 44 11.41 16.85 -23.83
CA ARG A 44 11.81 18.00 -24.64
C ARG A 44 10.60 18.53 -25.39
N ASP A 45 10.29 19.80 -25.22
CA ASP A 45 9.24 20.45 -25.98
C ASP A 45 9.62 20.49 -27.48
N ALA A 46 8.70 20.08 -28.34
CA ALA A 46 8.92 20.04 -29.78
C ALA A 46 9.04 21.46 -30.39
N ASN A 47 8.43 22.46 -29.77
CA ASN A 47 8.38 23.84 -30.28
C ASN A 47 9.56 24.68 -29.74
N SER A 48 9.72 24.73 -28.43
CA SER A 48 10.76 25.56 -27.76
C SER A 48 12.13 24.85 -27.73
N ARG A 49 12.18 23.54 -27.93
CA ARG A 49 13.35 22.69 -27.73
C ARG A 49 13.93 22.70 -26.31
N GLU A 50 13.23 23.32 -25.38
CA GLU A 50 13.59 23.31 -23.96
C GLU A 50 13.20 22.00 -23.28
N PHE A 51 13.94 21.65 -22.24
CA PHE A 51 13.61 20.50 -21.42
C PHE A 51 12.67 20.90 -20.31
N PHE A 52 11.59 20.16 -20.11
CA PHE A 52 10.66 20.34 -18.99
C PHE A 52 10.51 19.04 -18.22
N LEU A 53 10.17 19.18 -16.94
CA LEU A 53 9.98 18.06 -16.04
C LEU A 53 8.50 17.74 -15.93
N GLU A 54 8.14 16.48 -16.18
CA GLU A 54 6.80 15.94 -15.98
C GLU A 54 6.79 15.03 -14.76
N GLY A 55 5.97 15.36 -13.75
CA GLY A 55 5.82 14.55 -12.54
C GLY A 55 5.06 13.26 -12.82
N GLY A 56 5.59 12.13 -12.34
CA GLY A 56 4.93 10.82 -12.40
C GLY A 56 3.90 10.62 -11.30
N ALA A 57 3.34 9.41 -11.24
CA ALA A 57 2.24 9.05 -10.33
C ALA A 57 2.54 9.36 -8.85
N MET A 58 3.77 9.12 -8.39
CA MET A 58 4.14 9.38 -7.00
C MET A 58 4.26 10.87 -6.68
N VAL A 59 4.73 11.67 -7.61
CA VAL A 59 4.80 13.14 -7.45
C VAL A 59 3.40 13.75 -7.50
N LEU A 60 2.56 13.31 -8.43
CA LEU A 60 1.18 13.76 -8.56
C LEU A 60 0.31 13.43 -7.34
N ALA A 61 0.64 12.34 -6.64
CA ALA A 61 -0.04 11.94 -5.42
C ALA A 61 0.61 12.48 -4.15
N ASP A 62 1.46 13.51 -4.20
CA ASP A 62 2.10 14.06 -2.99
C ASP A 62 1.07 14.41 -1.92
N GLY A 63 1.31 13.97 -0.69
CA GLY A 63 0.35 14.07 0.41
C GLY A 63 -0.88 13.17 0.29
N GLY A 64 -0.90 12.21 -0.64
CA GLY A 64 -2.02 11.29 -0.89
C GLY A 64 -1.65 9.83 -0.87
N VAL A 65 -2.31 9.05 -1.72
CA VAL A 65 -2.15 7.59 -1.84
C VAL A 65 -1.83 7.22 -3.28
N VAL A 66 -0.82 6.38 -3.48
CA VAL A 66 -0.56 5.72 -4.76
C VAL A 66 -1.01 4.27 -4.66
N CYS A 67 -1.91 3.87 -5.55
CA CYS A 67 -2.40 2.50 -5.67
C CYS A 67 -1.67 1.82 -6.83
N ILE A 68 -0.85 0.81 -6.54
CA ILE A 68 -0.07 0.08 -7.55
C ILE A 68 -0.60 -1.33 -7.65
N ASP A 69 -1.23 -1.65 -8.79
CA ASP A 69 -1.67 -3.02 -9.09
C ASP A 69 -0.58 -3.81 -9.81
N GLU A 70 -0.61 -5.12 -9.72
CA GLU A 70 0.40 -6.01 -10.32
C GLU A 70 1.85 -5.62 -9.96
N PHE A 71 2.09 -5.32 -8.69
CA PHE A 71 3.42 -4.90 -8.21
C PHE A 71 4.50 -5.97 -8.46
N ASP A 72 4.11 -7.25 -8.52
CA ASP A 72 4.97 -8.38 -8.86
C ASP A 72 5.48 -8.35 -10.31
N LYS A 73 4.79 -7.66 -11.22
CA LYS A 73 5.14 -7.56 -12.65
C LYS A 73 6.06 -6.36 -12.99
N MET A 74 6.44 -5.58 -11.99
CA MET A 74 7.37 -4.46 -12.19
C MET A 74 8.77 -4.94 -12.50
N ARG A 75 9.48 -4.17 -13.32
CA ARG A 75 10.91 -4.38 -13.59
C ARG A 75 11.74 -3.99 -12.38
N ASP A 76 12.91 -4.59 -12.23
CA ASP A 76 13.81 -4.29 -11.11
C ASP A 76 14.26 -2.83 -11.09
N GLU A 77 14.50 -2.23 -12.25
CA GLU A 77 14.84 -0.80 -12.37
C GLU A 77 13.73 0.12 -11.85
N ASP A 78 12.47 -0.23 -12.13
CA ASP A 78 11.31 0.53 -11.68
C ASP A 78 11.10 0.36 -10.16
N ARG A 79 11.40 -0.81 -9.62
CA ARG A 79 11.37 -1.09 -8.17
C ARG A 79 12.37 -0.24 -7.40
N VAL A 80 13.58 -0.06 -7.92
CA VAL A 80 14.61 0.78 -7.29
C VAL A 80 14.15 2.22 -7.12
N ALA A 81 13.49 2.79 -8.13
CA ALA A 81 12.96 4.14 -8.06
C ALA A 81 11.87 4.30 -6.97
N ILE A 82 11.02 3.29 -6.81
CA ILE A 82 10.01 3.27 -5.73
C ILE A 82 10.69 3.13 -4.36
N HIS A 83 11.80 2.40 -4.25
CA HIS A 83 12.53 2.25 -2.99
C HIS A 83 12.99 3.60 -2.43
N GLU A 84 13.56 4.46 -3.30
CA GLU A 84 13.98 5.80 -2.92
C GLU A 84 12.78 6.63 -2.44
N ALA A 85 11.71 6.62 -3.23
CA ALA A 85 10.50 7.38 -2.93
C ALA A 85 9.83 6.92 -1.62
N MET A 86 9.77 5.62 -1.33
CA MET A 86 9.20 5.09 -0.09
C MET A 86 10.04 5.40 1.14
N GLU A 87 11.37 5.47 1.01
CA GLU A 87 12.26 5.66 2.14
C GLU A 87 12.50 7.13 2.45
N GLN A 88 12.85 7.91 1.43
CA GLN A 88 13.23 9.32 1.59
C GLN A 88 12.07 10.30 1.41
N GLN A 89 10.92 9.83 0.89
CA GLN A 89 9.78 10.67 0.51
C GLN A 89 10.16 11.78 -0.48
N THR A 90 11.23 11.54 -1.22
CA THR A 90 11.75 12.43 -2.27
C THR A 90 12.23 11.62 -3.46
N ILE A 91 12.25 12.24 -4.61
CA ILE A 91 12.77 11.69 -5.85
C ILE A 91 13.83 12.64 -6.38
N SER A 92 15.05 12.15 -6.49
CA SER A 92 16.20 12.92 -7.02
C SER A 92 16.32 12.69 -8.52
N ILE A 93 16.31 13.75 -9.30
CA ILE A 93 16.43 13.72 -10.75
C ILE A 93 17.67 14.49 -11.17
N ALA A 94 18.56 13.82 -11.92
CA ALA A 94 19.73 14.41 -12.55
C ALA A 94 19.77 13.95 -14.02
N LYS A 95 18.97 14.58 -14.89
CA LYS A 95 18.87 14.24 -16.32
C LYS A 95 18.83 15.51 -17.17
N ALA A 96 19.50 15.48 -18.33
CA ALA A 96 19.49 16.56 -19.33
C ALA A 96 19.85 17.94 -18.77
N GLY A 97 20.78 18.01 -17.80
CA GLY A 97 21.20 19.28 -17.16
C GLY A 97 20.23 19.81 -16.11
N ILE A 98 19.12 19.10 -15.84
CA ILE A 98 18.18 19.43 -14.76
C ILE A 98 18.55 18.59 -13.55
N THR A 99 18.96 19.24 -12.45
CA THR A 99 19.16 18.59 -11.16
C THR A 99 18.15 19.17 -10.19
N THR A 100 17.21 18.35 -9.75
CA THR A 100 16.16 18.76 -8.82
C THR A 100 15.71 17.61 -7.93
N VAL A 101 15.16 17.96 -6.77
CA VAL A 101 14.56 17.02 -5.82
C VAL A 101 13.06 17.33 -5.73
N LEU A 102 12.25 16.33 -6.02
CA LEU A 102 10.79 16.44 -5.94
C LEU A 102 10.30 15.76 -4.66
N ASN A 103 9.34 16.39 -3.99
CA ASN A 103 8.67 15.77 -2.85
C ASN A 103 7.68 14.69 -3.34
N CYS A 104 7.69 13.54 -2.66
CA CYS A 104 6.72 12.48 -2.90
C CYS A 104 6.33 11.82 -1.55
N ARG A 105 5.66 12.60 -0.70
CA ARG A 105 5.16 12.16 0.60
C ARG A 105 3.86 11.38 0.41
N THR A 106 3.98 10.18 -0.14
CA THR A 106 2.83 9.36 -0.52
C THR A 106 2.76 8.08 0.30
N SER A 107 1.54 7.63 0.57
CA SER A 107 1.28 6.29 1.09
C SER A 107 1.11 5.33 -0.09
N VAL A 108 1.85 4.22 -0.07
CA VAL A 108 1.77 3.21 -1.13
C VAL A 108 0.83 2.08 -0.70
N LEU A 109 -0.18 1.82 -1.53
CA LEU A 109 -1.06 0.66 -1.45
C LEU A 109 -0.80 -0.22 -2.68
N ALA A 110 -0.12 -1.34 -2.50
CA ALA A 110 0.25 -2.24 -3.58
C ALA A 110 -0.52 -3.55 -3.54
N ALA A 111 -0.80 -4.13 -4.69
CA ALA A 111 -1.33 -5.48 -4.83
C ALA A 111 -0.36 -6.34 -5.64
N ALA A 112 -0.13 -7.57 -5.18
CA ALA A 112 0.73 -8.53 -5.81
C ALA A 112 0.11 -9.94 -5.78
N ASN A 113 0.49 -10.76 -6.75
CA ASN A 113 0.15 -12.17 -6.77
C ASN A 113 1.35 -13.01 -6.35
N PRO A 114 1.16 -14.19 -5.73
CA PRO A 114 2.24 -15.10 -5.43
C PRO A 114 2.84 -15.69 -6.71
N VAL A 115 4.13 -16.04 -6.66
CA VAL A 115 4.91 -16.52 -7.82
C VAL A 115 4.25 -17.73 -8.51
N TRP A 116 3.71 -18.64 -7.71
CA TRP A 116 3.12 -19.89 -8.22
C TRP A 116 1.61 -19.79 -8.53
N GLY A 117 1.05 -18.57 -8.53
CA GLY A 117 -0.35 -18.35 -8.78
C GLY A 117 -1.29 -18.64 -7.60
N ARG A 118 -0.84 -19.37 -6.58
CA ARG A 118 -1.53 -19.58 -5.30
C ARG A 118 -0.55 -19.47 -4.16
N TYR A 119 -1.05 -19.02 -3.02
CA TYR A 119 -0.27 -18.98 -1.79
C TYR A 119 -0.14 -20.38 -1.21
N ASP A 120 1.09 -20.84 -0.97
CA ASP A 120 1.40 -22.15 -0.41
C ASP A 120 1.78 -22.01 1.07
N ASP A 121 0.96 -22.55 1.96
CA ASP A 121 1.18 -22.50 3.41
C ASP A 121 2.37 -23.37 3.88
N LEU A 122 2.82 -24.30 3.03
CA LEU A 122 3.97 -25.16 3.33
C LEU A 122 5.32 -24.46 3.09
N LYS A 123 5.29 -23.34 2.37
CA LYS A 123 6.49 -22.56 2.05
C LYS A 123 6.57 -21.30 2.91
N SER A 124 7.78 -20.82 3.11
CA SER A 124 7.97 -19.56 3.81
C SER A 124 7.34 -18.40 3.03
N PRO A 125 6.90 -17.31 3.70
CA PRO A 125 6.39 -16.12 3.00
C PRO A 125 7.36 -15.55 1.96
N GLY A 126 8.68 -15.66 2.19
CA GLY A 126 9.70 -15.21 1.25
C GLY A 126 9.78 -16.04 -0.02
N GLU A 127 9.47 -17.34 0.03
CA GLU A 127 9.45 -18.23 -1.15
C GLU A 127 8.18 -18.08 -1.99
N ASN A 128 7.09 -17.66 -1.35
CA ASN A 128 5.84 -17.36 -2.04
C ASN A 128 5.89 -16.05 -2.83
N ILE A 129 6.87 -15.19 -2.54
CA ILE A 129 6.94 -13.84 -3.08
C ILE A 129 8.33 -13.64 -3.69
N ASP A 130 8.40 -13.31 -4.97
CA ASP A 130 9.64 -12.92 -5.64
C ASP A 130 9.98 -11.45 -5.37
N PHE A 131 10.10 -11.10 -4.09
CA PHE A 131 10.53 -9.78 -3.66
C PHE A 131 11.75 -9.86 -2.77
N GLN A 132 12.64 -8.90 -2.97
CA GLN A 132 13.75 -8.70 -2.06
C GLN A 132 13.20 -8.38 -0.66
N THR A 133 13.79 -8.95 0.37
CA THR A 133 13.43 -8.71 1.79
C THR A 133 13.49 -7.23 2.16
N THR A 134 14.34 -6.46 1.48
CA THR A 134 14.47 -5.01 1.61
C THR A 134 13.20 -4.24 1.22
N ILE A 135 12.46 -4.72 0.21
CA ILE A 135 11.17 -4.13 -0.20
C ILE A 135 10.08 -4.45 0.82
N LEU A 136 10.01 -5.71 1.24
CA LEU A 136 9.02 -6.16 2.21
C LEU A 136 9.13 -5.40 3.53
N SER A 137 10.36 -5.12 3.98
CA SER A 137 10.59 -4.36 5.22
C SER A 137 10.13 -2.89 5.16
N ARG A 138 9.81 -2.36 3.97
CA ARG A 138 9.30 -0.99 3.79
C ARG A 138 7.78 -0.91 3.85
N PHE A 139 7.09 -2.03 3.74
CA PHE A 139 5.65 -2.06 3.94
C PHE A 139 5.33 -2.17 5.43
N ASP A 140 4.47 -1.30 5.92
CA ASP A 140 4.03 -1.30 7.32
C ASP A 140 3.15 -2.51 7.62
N MET A 141 2.30 -2.90 6.66
CA MET A 141 1.40 -4.06 6.75
C MET A 141 1.41 -4.86 5.46
N ILE A 142 1.43 -6.18 5.61
CA ILE A 142 1.30 -7.14 4.52
C ILE A 142 0.09 -8.02 4.84
N PHE A 143 -0.95 -7.91 4.01
CA PHE A 143 -2.14 -8.74 4.12
C PHE A 143 -2.09 -9.90 3.14
N ILE A 144 -2.23 -11.11 3.66
CA ILE A 144 -2.34 -12.31 2.83
C ILE A 144 -3.83 -12.58 2.60
N VAL A 145 -4.26 -12.45 1.35
CA VAL A 145 -5.65 -12.64 0.92
C VAL A 145 -5.74 -13.98 0.19
N LYS A 146 -6.09 -15.03 0.93
CA LYS A 146 -6.26 -16.38 0.39
C LYS A 146 -7.68 -16.57 -0.15
N ASP A 147 -7.79 -17.41 -1.17
CA ASP A 147 -9.07 -17.90 -1.66
C ASP A 147 -9.47 -19.15 -0.86
N GLU A 148 -10.23 -18.94 0.21
CA GLU A 148 -10.70 -20.02 1.07
C GLU A 148 -11.96 -20.66 0.46
N HIS A 149 -11.94 -21.97 0.24
CA HIS A 149 -13.09 -22.73 -0.21
C HIS A 149 -14.11 -22.93 0.93
N ASN A 150 -15.09 -22.00 0.98
CA ASN A 150 -16.18 -22.08 1.95
C ASN A 150 -17.51 -22.07 1.21
N GLU A 151 -18.25 -23.20 1.27
CA GLU A 151 -19.50 -23.39 0.52
C GLU A 151 -20.54 -22.27 0.76
N SER A 152 -20.69 -21.81 1.99
CA SER A 152 -21.65 -20.74 2.31
C SER A 152 -21.26 -19.40 1.70
N ARG A 153 -19.99 -19.06 1.74
CA ARG A 153 -19.42 -17.84 1.16
C ARG A 153 -19.48 -17.88 -0.36
N ASP A 154 -19.11 -19.02 -0.95
CA ASP A 154 -19.12 -19.21 -2.40
C ASP A 154 -20.52 -19.11 -2.97
N ARG A 155 -21.52 -19.67 -2.27
CA ARG A 155 -22.95 -19.49 -2.61
C ARG A 155 -23.39 -18.04 -2.59
N THR A 156 -22.97 -17.28 -1.59
CA THR A 156 -23.31 -15.86 -1.47
C THR A 156 -22.70 -15.05 -2.60
N ILE A 157 -21.41 -15.29 -2.90
CA ILE A 157 -20.72 -14.64 -4.01
C ILE A 157 -21.37 -15.00 -5.35
N ALA A 158 -21.64 -16.29 -5.58
CA ALA A 158 -22.30 -16.76 -6.80
C ALA A 158 -23.68 -16.12 -7.00
N LYS A 159 -24.51 -16.07 -5.94
CA LYS A 159 -25.81 -15.40 -5.99
C LYS A 159 -25.69 -13.93 -6.34
N HIS A 160 -24.73 -13.23 -5.73
CA HIS A 160 -24.50 -11.81 -6.00
C HIS A 160 -24.10 -11.57 -7.46
N VAL A 161 -23.11 -12.31 -7.95
CA VAL A 161 -22.65 -12.20 -9.33
C VAL A 161 -23.77 -12.50 -10.32
N LEU A 162 -24.50 -13.61 -10.13
CA LEU A 162 -25.65 -13.97 -10.96
C LEU A 162 -26.75 -12.91 -10.90
N GLY A 163 -27.03 -12.35 -9.72
CA GLY A 163 -28.00 -11.27 -9.53
C GLY A 163 -27.68 -10.04 -10.38
N ILE A 164 -26.43 -9.61 -10.39
CA ILE A 164 -25.97 -8.48 -11.22
C ILE A 164 -26.20 -8.77 -12.74
N HIS A 165 -25.92 -9.99 -13.18
CA HIS A 165 -26.11 -10.36 -14.58
C HIS A 165 -27.60 -10.57 -14.99
N MET A 166 -28.46 -10.99 -14.05
CA MET A 166 -29.88 -11.20 -14.30
C MET A 166 -30.67 -9.90 -14.32
N HIS A 167 -30.39 -8.96 -13.43
CA HIS A 167 -31.19 -7.74 -13.26
C HIS A 167 -30.59 -6.51 -13.94
N GLY A 168 -29.43 -6.64 -14.56
CA GLY A 168 -28.70 -5.51 -15.12
C GLY A 168 -28.25 -4.53 -14.04
N SER A 169 -27.62 -3.44 -14.43
CA SER A 169 -27.09 -2.42 -13.51
C SER A 169 -28.14 -1.53 -12.84
N THR A 170 -29.42 -1.91 -12.87
CA THR A 170 -30.53 -1.07 -12.41
C THR A 170 -30.80 -1.16 -10.91
N ASP A 171 -30.38 -2.23 -10.25
CA ASP A 171 -30.55 -2.40 -8.82
C ASP A 171 -29.20 -2.29 -8.08
N GLN A 172 -28.60 -1.09 -8.16
CA GLN A 172 -27.47 -0.73 -7.27
C GLN A 172 -27.91 -0.50 -5.81
N THR A 173 -29.20 -0.66 -5.51
CA THR A 173 -29.77 -0.36 -4.20
C THR A 173 -29.37 -1.32 -3.10
N ASP A 174 -29.00 -2.56 -3.42
CA ASP A 174 -28.57 -3.54 -2.41
C ASP A 174 -27.07 -3.53 -2.10
N ALA A 175 -26.30 -2.75 -2.85
CA ALA A 175 -24.85 -2.58 -2.64
C ALA A 175 -24.51 -1.16 -2.13
N GLU A 176 -25.48 -0.36 -1.74
CA GLU A 176 -25.26 0.88 -1.01
C GLU A 176 -24.69 0.52 0.36
N GLY A 177 -23.39 0.73 0.51
CA GLY A 177 -22.76 0.68 1.84
C GLY A 177 -23.45 1.67 2.78
N GLU A 178 -23.38 1.40 4.07
CA GLU A 178 -23.97 2.26 5.12
C GLU A 178 -23.58 3.74 5.00
N ILE A 179 -22.48 4.05 4.31
CA ILE A 179 -21.93 5.40 4.16
C ILE A 179 -21.72 5.70 2.67
N ASP A 180 -22.32 6.79 2.20
CA ASP A 180 -22.08 7.32 0.86
C ASP A 180 -20.60 7.68 0.64
N LEU A 181 -20.06 7.34 -0.53
CA LEU A 181 -18.67 7.53 -0.92
C LEU A 181 -18.24 9.01 -0.79
N GLN A 182 -19.11 9.96 -1.16
CA GLN A 182 -18.81 11.38 -1.04
C GLN A 182 -18.74 11.84 0.42
N ARG A 183 -19.61 11.29 1.27
CA ARG A 183 -19.55 11.53 2.71
C ARG A 183 -18.24 11.00 3.29
N MET A 184 -17.83 9.79 2.92
CA MET A 184 -16.59 9.18 3.39
C MET A 184 -15.36 9.99 2.97
N LYS A 185 -15.32 10.45 1.71
CA LYS A 185 -14.25 11.33 1.21
C LYS A 185 -14.15 12.64 2.00
N ARG A 186 -15.29 13.29 2.25
CA ARG A 186 -15.36 14.52 3.06
C ARG A 186 -14.93 14.27 4.51
N TYR A 187 -15.34 13.14 5.09
CA TYR A 187 -14.94 12.76 6.44
C TYR A 187 -13.43 12.59 6.56
N ILE A 188 -12.81 11.85 5.65
CA ILE A 188 -11.35 11.67 5.62
C ILE A 188 -10.64 13.01 5.47
N ALA A 189 -11.11 13.89 4.58
CA ALA A 189 -10.54 15.23 4.42
C ALA A 189 -10.65 16.04 5.72
N TYR A 190 -11.78 15.98 6.40
CA TYR A 190 -12.00 16.64 7.67
C TYR A 190 -11.08 16.12 8.78
N CYS A 191 -10.98 14.80 8.94
CA CYS A 191 -10.08 14.17 9.92
C CYS A 191 -8.62 14.58 9.70
N ARG A 192 -8.17 14.63 8.45
CA ARG A 192 -6.81 15.04 8.10
C ARG A 192 -6.53 16.51 8.41
N ALA A 193 -7.51 17.38 8.22
CA ALA A 193 -7.36 18.82 8.43
C ALA A 193 -7.46 19.23 9.90
N ARG A 194 -8.26 18.52 10.69
CA ARG A 194 -8.62 18.94 12.06
C ARG A 194 -7.98 18.12 13.17
N CYS A 195 -7.59 16.89 12.89
CA CYS A 195 -7.09 15.99 13.93
C CYS A 195 -5.57 15.78 13.77
N ALA A 196 -4.82 16.18 14.79
CA ALA A 196 -3.38 15.95 14.93
C ALA A 196 -3.13 15.27 16.28
N PRO A 197 -3.34 13.93 16.38
CA PRO A 197 -3.21 13.22 17.64
C PRO A 197 -1.75 13.22 18.12
N VAL A 198 -1.58 13.24 19.44
CA VAL A 198 -0.28 13.18 20.11
C VAL A 198 -0.19 11.87 20.88
N LEU A 199 0.95 11.21 20.79
CA LEU A 199 1.21 9.97 21.51
C LEU A 199 1.30 10.24 23.01
N THR A 200 0.57 9.48 23.82
CA THR A 200 0.64 9.59 25.30
C THR A 200 1.87 8.87 25.86
N ASN A 201 2.35 9.29 27.03
CA ASN A 201 3.48 8.63 27.71
C ASN A 201 3.18 7.14 27.99
N THR A 202 1.95 6.84 28.41
CA THR A 202 1.53 5.46 28.67
C THR A 202 1.50 4.61 27.41
N ALA A 203 1.12 5.18 26.26
CA ALA A 203 1.18 4.49 24.97
C ALA A 203 2.64 4.27 24.53
N ALA A 204 3.50 5.27 24.71
CA ALA A 204 4.93 5.16 24.38
C ALA A 204 5.63 4.04 25.17
N GLU A 205 5.36 3.92 26.47
CA GLU A 205 5.88 2.84 27.31
C GLU A 205 5.39 1.46 26.88
N LYS A 206 4.10 1.33 26.56
CA LYS A 206 3.51 0.08 26.03
C LYS A 206 4.13 -0.31 24.70
N LEU A 207 4.28 0.62 23.77
CA LEU A 207 4.89 0.37 22.45
C LEU A 207 6.35 -0.08 22.59
N SER A 208 7.11 0.60 23.45
CA SER A 208 8.51 0.25 23.71
C SER A 208 8.65 -1.16 24.32
N SER A 209 7.86 -1.48 25.33
CA SER A 209 7.90 -2.80 25.97
C SER A 209 7.45 -3.91 25.02
N HIS A 210 6.42 -3.66 24.22
CA HIS A 210 5.94 -4.63 23.22
C HIS A 210 6.96 -4.87 22.11
N PHE A 211 7.59 -3.82 21.60
CA PHE A 211 8.65 -3.94 20.60
C PHE A 211 9.83 -4.77 21.09
N VAL A 212 10.28 -4.54 22.35
CA VAL A 212 11.35 -5.33 22.96
C VAL A 212 10.94 -6.79 23.14
N ALA A 213 9.69 -7.04 23.56
CA ALA A 213 9.15 -8.39 23.71
C ALA A 213 9.14 -9.17 22.38
N ILE A 214 8.64 -8.56 21.31
CA ILE A 214 8.63 -9.18 19.97
C ILE A 214 10.05 -9.50 19.50
N ARG A 215 11.00 -8.57 19.66
CA ARG A 215 12.39 -8.84 19.26
C ARG A 215 13.02 -9.98 20.03
N LYS A 216 12.71 -10.11 21.33
CA LYS A 216 13.17 -11.24 22.15
C LYS A 216 12.57 -12.56 21.66
N GLN A 217 11.27 -12.58 21.36
CA GLN A 217 10.60 -13.79 20.81
C GLN A 217 11.21 -14.24 19.50
N VAL A 218 11.44 -13.31 18.56
CA VAL A 218 12.07 -13.64 17.28
C VAL A 218 13.49 -14.14 17.46
N ALA A 219 14.30 -13.50 18.30
CA ALA A 219 15.65 -13.97 18.60
C ALA A 219 15.67 -15.39 19.23
N GLN A 220 14.68 -15.72 20.07
CA GLN A 220 14.52 -17.07 20.61
C GLN A 220 14.14 -18.07 19.51
N MET A 221 13.18 -17.74 18.63
CA MET A 221 12.77 -18.61 17.51
C MET A 221 13.93 -18.86 16.53
N GLU A 222 14.72 -17.83 16.22
CA GLU A 222 15.91 -17.98 15.36
C GLU A 222 17.00 -18.85 16.01
N HIS A 223 17.13 -18.81 17.33
CA HIS A 223 18.06 -19.66 18.05
C HIS A 223 17.58 -21.12 18.10
N ASP A 224 16.27 -21.35 18.28
CA ASP A 224 15.70 -22.69 18.43
C ASP A 224 15.58 -23.46 17.11
N HIS A 225 15.39 -22.76 15.99
CA HIS A 225 15.19 -23.36 14.67
C HIS A 225 16.41 -23.28 13.74
N ASP A 226 17.49 -22.61 14.16
CA ASP A 226 18.70 -22.33 13.34
C ASP A 226 18.40 -21.71 11.96
N GLU A 227 17.19 -21.15 11.78
CA GLU A 227 16.72 -20.47 10.60
C GLU A 227 16.51 -18.99 10.88
N ARG A 228 17.05 -18.15 10.01
CA ARG A 228 16.82 -16.70 10.10
C ARG A 228 15.41 -16.37 9.65
N SER A 229 14.75 -15.49 10.41
CA SER A 229 13.45 -14.96 10.03
C SER A 229 13.50 -14.30 8.63
N ALA A 230 12.53 -14.63 7.78
CA ALA A 230 12.42 -14.07 6.43
C ALA A 230 12.29 -12.54 6.42
N ILE A 231 11.76 -11.95 7.49
CA ILE A 231 11.60 -10.49 7.65
C ILE A 231 12.22 -10.07 8.97
N ALA A 232 13.31 -9.31 8.92
CA ALA A 232 13.97 -8.79 10.12
C ALA A 232 13.09 -7.72 10.80
N ILE A 233 12.89 -7.84 12.12
CA ILE A 233 12.19 -6.82 12.91
C ILE A 233 13.15 -5.68 13.22
N THR A 234 12.91 -4.54 12.58
CA THR A 234 13.71 -3.32 12.68
C THR A 234 12.92 -2.20 13.34
N VAL A 235 13.54 -1.04 13.53
CA VAL A 235 12.87 0.16 14.04
C VAL A 235 11.71 0.61 13.14
N ARG A 236 11.72 0.25 11.85
CA ARG A 236 10.64 0.57 10.91
C ARG A 236 9.29 -0.02 11.34
N GLN A 237 9.28 -1.21 11.94
CA GLN A 237 8.04 -1.82 12.45
C GLN A 237 7.50 -1.06 13.66
N LEU A 238 8.38 -0.51 14.52
CA LEU A 238 7.94 0.37 15.60
C LEU A 238 7.29 1.65 15.05
N GLU A 239 7.93 2.29 14.08
CA GLU A 239 7.35 3.46 13.39
C GLU A 239 6.03 3.13 12.68
N ALA A 240 5.90 1.93 12.11
CA ALA A 240 4.67 1.47 11.49
C ALA A 240 3.52 1.39 12.52
N ILE A 241 3.78 0.84 13.70
CA ILE A 241 2.77 0.76 14.77
C ILE A 241 2.37 2.15 15.24
N ILE A 242 3.32 3.08 15.38
CA ILE A 242 3.04 4.48 15.74
C ILE A 242 2.15 5.12 14.66
N ARG A 243 2.48 4.98 13.38
CA ARG A 243 1.66 5.51 12.27
C ARG A 243 0.24 4.93 12.26
N MET A 244 0.09 3.64 12.58
CA MET A 244 -1.23 3.00 12.68
C MET A 244 -2.03 3.54 13.85
N SER A 245 -1.42 3.69 15.05
CA SER A 245 -2.11 4.23 16.21
C SER A 245 -2.58 5.68 16.00
N GLU A 246 -1.74 6.52 15.42
CA GLU A 246 -2.10 7.89 15.03
C GLU A 246 -3.23 7.91 13.97
N SER A 247 -3.18 6.99 13.00
CA SER A 247 -4.24 6.87 11.99
C SER A 247 -5.58 6.51 12.60
N ILE A 248 -5.62 5.56 13.53
CA ILE A 248 -6.83 5.17 14.24
C ILE A 248 -7.36 6.34 15.07
N ALA A 249 -6.47 7.02 15.80
CA ALA A 249 -6.85 8.21 16.57
C ALA A 249 -7.43 9.33 15.67
N LYS A 250 -6.87 9.54 14.47
CA LYS A 250 -7.42 10.48 13.48
C LYS A 250 -8.81 10.10 13.02
N VAL A 251 -9.02 8.81 12.70
CA VAL A 251 -10.34 8.31 12.25
C VAL A 251 -11.38 8.42 13.33
N THR A 252 -11.01 8.22 14.60
CA THR A 252 -11.91 8.36 15.76
C THR A 252 -12.01 9.79 16.28
N LEU A 253 -11.34 10.77 15.64
CA LEU A 253 -11.24 12.18 16.07
C LEU A 253 -10.74 12.32 17.51
N SER A 254 -9.91 11.40 17.98
CA SER A 254 -9.27 11.48 19.29
C SER A 254 -8.06 12.41 19.24
N PRO A 255 -7.87 13.30 20.23
CA PRO A 255 -6.66 14.12 20.32
C PRO A 255 -5.43 13.33 20.79
N TYR A 256 -5.61 12.13 21.28
CA TYR A 256 -4.54 11.27 21.82
C TYR A 256 -4.54 9.90 21.11
N ALA A 257 -3.33 9.37 20.89
CA ALA A 257 -3.05 8.03 20.40
C ALA A 257 -2.40 7.17 21.48
#